data_da05de356617083c4a9abdb04531942b
#
_entry.id   da05de356617083c4a9abdb04531942b
#
_cell.length_a   1.000
_cell.length_b   1.000
_cell.length_c   1.000
_cell.angle_alpha   90.00
_cell.angle_beta   90.00
_cell.angle_gamma   90.00
#
_symmetry.space_group_name_H-M   'P 1'
#
loop_
_entity.id
_entity.type
_entity.pdbx_description
1 polymer ?
#
loop_
_entity_poly.entity_id
_entity_poly.type
_entity_poly.pdbx_seq_one_letter_code
_entity_poly.pdbx_strand_id
1 'polypeptide(L)'
;MKLKEGFLLRQVAGENVVISVGTDVNLNGMITLNSTGCTLWKCLQEDVQMSDLTAALLAEYEVDEQTAQAAALRFVERLKELDLLVGA
;
A
#
# COMPACT_ATOMS: atom_id res chain seq x y z
N MET A 1 -2.38 -10.58 5.06
CA MET A 1 -2.36 -9.19 5.52
C MET A 1 -3.34 -8.35 4.72
N LYS A 2 -3.87 -7.36 5.34
CA LYS A 2 -4.91 -6.51 4.79
C LYS A 2 -4.82 -5.13 5.43
N LEU A 3 -5.20 -4.09 4.71
CA LEU A 3 -5.27 -2.74 5.28
C LEU A 3 -6.37 -2.64 6.33
N LYS A 4 -6.11 -1.86 7.38
CA LYS A 4 -7.15 -1.53 8.35
C LYS A 4 -8.21 -0.65 7.68
N GLU A 5 -9.44 -0.72 8.18
CA GLU A 5 -10.51 0.14 7.70
C GLU A 5 -10.29 1.59 8.16
N GLY A 6 -10.91 2.53 7.45
CA GLY A 6 -10.86 3.93 7.80
C GLY A 6 -9.84 4.74 7.02
N PHE A 7 -9.26 4.17 5.96
CA PHE A 7 -8.30 4.85 5.10
C PHE A 7 -8.79 4.83 3.66
N LEU A 8 -8.65 5.95 2.98
CA LEU A 8 -9.06 6.08 1.58
C LEU A 8 -7.89 6.58 0.74
N LEU A 9 -7.78 6.00 -0.45
CA LEU A 9 -6.86 6.49 -1.47
C LEU A 9 -7.60 7.50 -2.34
N ARG A 10 -7.06 8.71 -2.45
CA ARG A 10 -7.64 9.79 -3.24
C ARG A 10 -6.59 10.35 -4.19
N GLN A 11 -7.05 10.88 -5.30
CA GLN A 11 -6.18 11.60 -6.23
C GLN A 11 -6.44 13.10 -6.06
N VAL A 12 -5.39 13.83 -5.71
CA VAL A 12 -5.46 15.27 -5.45
C VAL A 12 -4.35 15.94 -6.22
N ALA A 13 -4.71 16.85 -7.13
CA ALA A 13 -3.75 17.59 -7.94
C ALA A 13 -2.74 16.69 -8.67
N GLY A 14 -3.21 15.54 -9.17
CA GLY A 14 -2.36 14.59 -9.89
C GLY A 14 -1.55 13.67 -9.00
N GLU A 15 -1.64 13.79 -7.68
CA GLU A 15 -0.95 12.94 -6.74
C GLU A 15 -1.91 11.96 -6.07
N ASN A 16 -1.42 10.78 -5.75
CA ASN A 16 -2.19 9.76 -5.03
C ASN A 16 -1.89 9.89 -3.55
N VAL A 17 -2.92 10.20 -2.76
CA VAL A 17 -2.76 10.42 -1.32
C VAL A 17 -3.69 9.52 -0.54
N VAL A 18 -3.24 9.11 0.65
CA VAL A 18 -4.03 8.33 1.59
C VAL A 18 -4.47 9.25 2.72
N ILE A 19 -5.76 9.24 2.99
CA ILE A 19 -6.34 10.02 4.09
C ILE A 19 -7.04 9.09 5.06
N SER A 20 -7.07 9.47 6.34
CA SER A 20 -7.84 8.74 7.34
C SER A 20 -9.25 9.29 7.43
N VAL A 21 -10.24 8.40 7.51
CA VAL A 21 -11.66 8.78 7.56
C VAL A 21 -12.33 7.99 8.68
N GLY A 22 -12.86 8.68 9.67
CA GLY A 22 -13.63 8.06 10.73
C GLY A 22 -12.88 7.05 11.58
N THR A 23 -11.57 7.21 11.71
CA THR A 23 -10.74 6.31 12.50
C THR A 23 -10.00 7.08 13.59
N ASP A 24 -9.66 6.37 14.68
CA ASP A 24 -8.86 6.93 15.76
C ASP A 24 -7.38 7.03 15.41
N VAL A 25 -6.96 6.41 14.33
CA VAL A 25 -5.58 6.49 13.87
C VAL A 25 -5.33 7.87 13.29
N ASN A 26 -4.39 8.58 13.88
CA ASN A 26 -4.04 9.93 13.43
C ASN A 26 -2.83 9.85 12.51
N LEU A 27 -3.08 10.05 11.21
CA LEU A 27 -2.00 10.21 10.25
C LEU A 27 -1.52 11.65 10.34
N ASN A 28 -0.27 11.84 10.74
CA ASN A 28 0.35 13.16 10.77
C ASN A 28 0.62 13.62 9.34
N GLY A 29 -0.43 14.15 8.71
CA GLY A 29 -0.39 14.55 7.33
C GLY A 29 -0.86 13.45 6.39
N MET A 30 -0.84 13.72 5.11
CA MET A 30 -1.23 12.77 4.08
C MET A 30 -0.03 11.93 3.65
N ILE A 31 -0.30 10.64 3.41
CA ILE A 31 0.71 9.75 2.82
C ILE A 31 0.56 9.83 1.32
N THR A 32 1.65 10.15 0.62
CA THR A 32 1.65 10.18 -0.85
C THR A 32 2.18 8.85 -1.38
N LEU A 33 1.47 8.27 -2.36
CA LEU A 33 1.87 7.01 -2.99
C LEU A 33 2.29 7.25 -4.43
N ASN A 34 3.39 6.60 -4.83
CA ASN A 34 3.75 6.52 -6.25
C ASN A 34 2.88 5.44 -6.93
N SER A 35 3.09 5.22 -8.24
CA SER A 35 2.25 4.26 -8.99
C SER A 35 2.36 2.84 -8.45
N THR A 36 3.55 2.37 -8.09
CA THR A 36 3.72 1.04 -7.49
C THR A 36 3.03 0.95 -6.14
N GLY A 37 3.12 1.99 -5.33
CA GLY A 37 2.42 2.06 -4.05
C GLY A 37 0.92 1.98 -4.22
N CYS A 38 0.36 2.65 -5.24
CA CYS A 38 -1.07 2.56 -5.53
C CYS A 38 -1.50 1.15 -5.90
N THR A 39 -0.71 0.46 -6.73
CA THR A 39 -0.99 -0.93 -7.10
C THR A 39 -1.04 -1.82 -5.86
N LEU A 40 -0.06 -1.69 -4.99
CA LEU A 40 0.01 -2.49 -3.75
C LEU A 40 -1.11 -2.13 -2.78
N TRP A 41 -1.44 -0.86 -2.66
CA TRP A 41 -2.55 -0.41 -1.82
C TRP A 41 -3.86 -1.06 -2.25
N LYS A 42 -4.13 -1.08 -3.55
CA LYS A 42 -5.35 -1.71 -4.08
C LYS A 42 -5.40 -3.20 -3.81
N CYS A 43 -4.25 -3.89 -3.91
CA CYS A 43 -4.17 -5.31 -3.57
C CYS A 43 -4.50 -5.55 -2.10
N LEU A 44 -4.05 -4.68 -1.22
CA LEU A 44 -4.23 -4.81 0.22
C LEU A 44 -5.64 -4.45 0.71
N GLN A 45 -6.55 -4.09 -0.20
CA GLN A 45 -7.97 -3.97 0.15
C GLN A 45 -8.57 -5.34 0.51
N GLU A 46 -7.93 -6.40 0.04
CA GLU A 46 -8.29 -7.77 0.36
C GLU A 46 -7.16 -8.42 1.16
N ASP A 47 -7.46 -9.53 1.83
CA ASP A 47 -6.45 -10.26 2.59
C ASP A 47 -5.54 -11.02 1.61
N VAL A 48 -4.31 -10.55 1.49
CA VAL A 48 -3.33 -11.09 0.54
C VAL A 48 -2.01 -11.40 1.23
N GLN A 49 -1.17 -12.17 0.53
CA GLN A 49 0.18 -12.51 0.98
C GLN A 49 1.22 -11.71 0.21
N MET A 50 2.47 -11.74 0.69
CA MET A 50 3.58 -11.06 0.02
C MET A 50 3.75 -11.49 -1.43
N SER A 51 3.55 -12.79 -1.70
CA SER A 51 3.65 -13.32 -3.07
C SER A 51 2.62 -12.70 -4.00
N ASP A 52 1.43 -12.38 -3.49
CA ASP A 52 0.38 -11.73 -4.28
C ASP A 52 0.78 -10.31 -4.65
N LEU A 53 1.42 -9.60 -3.74
CA LEU A 53 1.90 -8.24 -3.99
C LEU A 53 3.00 -8.23 -5.03
N THR A 54 3.96 -9.15 -4.92
CA THR A 54 5.03 -9.30 -5.91
C THR A 54 4.45 -9.62 -7.29
N ALA A 55 3.50 -10.55 -7.35
CA ALA A 55 2.86 -10.94 -8.60
C ALA A 55 2.12 -9.77 -9.25
N ALA A 56 1.46 -8.91 -8.46
CA ALA A 56 0.77 -7.75 -8.97
C ALA A 56 1.73 -6.76 -9.62
N LEU A 57 2.90 -6.55 -9.03
CA LEU A 57 3.91 -5.66 -9.61
C LEU A 57 4.49 -6.25 -10.89
N LEU A 58 4.75 -7.56 -10.93
CA LEU A 58 5.25 -8.22 -12.13
C LEU A 58 4.24 -8.19 -13.28
N ALA A 59 2.94 -8.18 -12.96
CA ALA A 59 1.89 -8.14 -13.96
C ALA A 59 1.74 -6.74 -14.60
N GLU A 60 2.02 -5.68 -13.86
CA GLU A 60 1.78 -4.31 -14.32
C GLU A 60 3.03 -3.55 -14.75
N TYR A 61 4.21 -3.99 -14.30
CA TYR A 61 5.45 -3.25 -14.55
C TYR A 61 6.52 -4.16 -15.13
N GLU A 62 7.37 -3.59 -15.98
CA GLU A 62 8.54 -4.30 -16.52
C GLU A 62 9.69 -4.23 -15.51
N VAL A 63 9.61 -5.06 -14.48
CA VAL A 63 10.63 -5.16 -13.43
C VAL A 63 10.96 -6.64 -13.22
N ASP A 64 12.16 -6.92 -12.72
CA ASP A 64 12.51 -8.27 -12.36
C ASP A 64 11.88 -8.66 -11.03
N GLU A 65 11.88 -9.95 -10.73
CA GLU A 65 11.26 -10.48 -9.52
C GLU A 65 11.90 -9.92 -8.26
N GLN A 66 13.22 -9.80 -8.25
CA GLN A 66 13.94 -9.29 -7.09
C GLN A 66 13.58 -7.83 -6.80
N THR A 67 13.47 -7.01 -7.82
CA THR A 67 13.06 -5.61 -7.69
C THR A 67 11.62 -5.51 -7.17
N ALA A 68 10.72 -6.35 -7.71
CA ALA A 68 9.32 -6.38 -7.28
C ALA A 68 9.20 -6.80 -5.81
N GLN A 69 9.93 -7.83 -5.40
CA GLN A 69 9.93 -8.28 -4.01
C GLN A 69 10.44 -7.20 -3.06
N ALA A 70 11.52 -6.52 -3.43
CA ALA A 70 12.08 -5.46 -2.60
C ALA A 70 11.12 -4.29 -2.45
N ALA A 71 10.45 -3.90 -3.53
CA ALA A 71 9.47 -2.82 -3.50
C ALA A 71 8.27 -3.19 -2.63
N ALA A 72 7.74 -4.40 -2.77
CA ALA A 72 6.62 -4.87 -1.97
C ALA A 72 6.99 -4.93 -0.48
N LEU A 73 8.17 -5.43 -0.17
CA LEU A 73 8.64 -5.54 1.22
C LEU A 73 8.76 -4.17 1.87
N ARG A 74 9.39 -3.21 1.19
CA ARG A 74 9.54 -1.85 1.72
C ARG A 74 8.19 -1.19 1.97
N PHE A 75 7.26 -1.39 1.06
CA PHE A 75 5.92 -0.83 1.21
C PHE A 75 5.20 -1.40 2.43
N VAL A 76 5.24 -2.73 2.57
CA VAL A 76 4.61 -3.42 3.71
C VAL A 76 5.26 -2.99 5.03
N GLU A 77 6.57 -2.90 5.08
CA GLU A 77 7.27 -2.45 6.30
C GLU A 77 6.86 -1.04 6.70
N ARG A 78 6.74 -0.14 5.73
CA ARG A 78 6.28 1.22 6.00
C ARG A 78 4.85 1.24 6.55
N LEU A 79 3.95 0.43 5.97
CA LEU A 79 2.59 0.34 6.47
C LEU A 79 2.53 -0.25 7.87
N LYS A 80 3.41 -1.19 8.20
CA LYS A 80 3.51 -1.74 9.57
C LYS A 80 3.96 -0.66 10.55
N GLU A 81 4.95 0.14 10.19
CA GLU A 81 5.43 1.24 11.02
C GLU A 81 4.32 2.25 11.32
N LEU A 82 3.45 2.48 10.35
CA LEU A 82 2.32 3.39 10.48
C LEU A 82 1.09 2.73 11.11
N ASP A 83 1.19 1.43 11.43
CA ASP A 83 0.09 0.64 12.00
C ASP A 83 -1.16 0.62 11.12
N LEU A 84 -0.97 0.44 9.82
CA LEU A 84 -2.05 0.42 8.85
C LEU A 84 -2.46 -0.97 8.39
N LEU A 85 -1.76 -2.03 8.84
CA LEU A 85 -2.02 -3.40 8.40
C LEU A 85 -2.58 -4.27 9.51
N VAL A 86 -3.41 -5.24 9.11
CA VAL A 86 -3.94 -6.30 9.96
C VAL A 86 -3.40 -7.63 9.44
N GLY A 87 -3.05 -8.54 10.34
CA GLY A 87 -2.60 -9.88 9.97
C GLY A 87 -1.21 -9.92 9.34
N ALA A 88 -0.38 -8.95 9.66
CA ALA A 88 0.99 -8.90 9.16
C ALA A 88 2.00 -9.24 10.25
#